data_419ae368900ad67694a7e88124f87423
#
_entry.id   419ae368900ad67694a7e88124f87423
#
_cell.length_a   1.000
_cell.length_b   1.000
_cell.length_c   1.000
_cell.angle_alpha   90.00
_cell.angle_beta   90.00
_cell.angle_gamma   90.00
#
_symmetry.space_group_name_H-M   'P 1'
#
loop_
_entity.id
_entity.type
_entity.pdbx_description
1 polymer ?
#
loop_
_entity_poly.entity_id
_entity_poly.type
_entity_poly.pdbx_seq_one_letter_code
_entity_poly.pdbx_strand_id
1 'polypeptide(L)'
;VEKLIQYFEILKQAPKRVILMEPKESANFYFKHIDEARIYLPFIKDCDTVLDIGTGAGFPGIPLSIMKEGANFILADRRKIHTAFLKSVKDSLNLHNVTVLNARADEISEKISNNVDIVCARAVSRIRNILTWSEPILKRYGLVLLGKGNEIENEIESAKALPYELIEKCRTDFGFLVVYRKLV
;
A
#
# COMPACT_ATOMS: atom_id res chain seq x y z
N VAL A 1 -1.98 18.75 -4.87
CA VAL A 1 -2.60 18.46 -6.19
C VAL A 1 -1.53 18.35 -7.27
N GLU A 2 -0.61 19.32 -7.37
CA GLU A 2 0.42 19.36 -8.42
C GLU A 2 1.28 18.09 -8.49
N LYS A 3 1.83 17.62 -7.37
CA LYS A 3 2.63 16.38 -7.30
C LYS A 3 1.85 15.14 -7.76
N LEU A 4 0.54 15.07 -7.55
CA LEU A 4 -0.29 13.96 -8.04
C LEU A 4 -0.42 13.99 -9.56
N ILE A 5 -0.54 15.18 -10.16
CA ILE A 5 -0.55 15.35 -11.62
C ILE A 5 0.81 14.96 -12.21
N GLN A 6 1.91 15.41 -11.60
CA GLN A 6 3.26 15.05 -12.02
C GLN A 6 3.49 13.53 -11.90
N TYR A 7 3.04 12.89 -10.83
CA TYR A 7 3.11 11.43 -10.69
C TYR A 7 2.34 10.72 -11.81
N PHE A 8 1.16 11.22 -12.16
CA PHE A 8 0.39 10.70 -13.27
C PHE A 8 1.15 10.79 -14.61
N GLU A 9 1.80 11.92 -14.90
CA GLU A 9 2.59 12.06 -16.14
C GLU A 9 3.81 11.12 -16.15
N ILE A 10 4.45 10.89 -15.01
CA ILE A 10 5.54 9.90 -14.88
C ILE A 10 5.00 8.48 -15.16
N LEU A 11 3.82 8.12 -14.63
CA LEU A 11 3.20 6.82 -14.87
C LEU A 11 2.88 6.59 -16.35
N LYS A 12 2.39 7.60 -17.06
CA LYS A 12 2.10 7.50 -18.51
C LYS A 12 3.35 7.18 -19.33
N GLN A 13 4.51 7.65 -18.89
CA GLN A 13 5.79 7.44 -19.55
C GLN A 13 6.53 6.17 -19.05
N ALA A 14 6.02 5.53 -18.01
CA ALA A 14 6.66 4.36 -17.42
C ALA A 14 6.66 3.17 -18.37
N PRO A 15 7.75 2.37 -18.40
CA PRO A 15 7.79 1.15 -19.21
C PRO A 15 6.65 0.18 -18.87
N LYS A 16 6.04 -0.47 -19.87
CA LYS A 16 4.96 -1.47 -19.66
C LYS A 16 5.28 -2.55 -18.63
N ARG A 17 6.56 -2.92 -18.48
CA ARG A 17 7.02 -3.91 -17.48
C ARG A 17 6.96 -3.41 -16.03
N VAL A 18 6.80 -2.10 -15.81
CA VAL A 18 6.58 -1.49 -14.47
C VAL A 18 5.10 -1.46 -14.16
N ILE A 19 4.29 -1.09 -15.14
CA ILE A 19 2.84 -1.00 -15.01
C ILE A 19 2.27 -2.35 -15.40
N LEU A 20 1.92 -3.18 -14.39
CA LEU A 20 1.36 -4.52 -14.60
C LEU A 20 -0.11 -4.50 -15.04
N MET A 21 -0.74 -3.34 -15.05
CA MET A 21 -2.09 -3.14 -15.53
C MET A 21 -2.02 -2.60 -16.96
N GLU A 22 -2.76 -3.18 -17.88
CA GLU A 22 -2.88 -2.60 -19.21
C GLU A 22 -3.36 -1.16 -19.08
N PRO A 23 -2.65 -0.19 -19.67
CA PRO A 23 -3.15 1.17 -19.75
C PRO A 23 -4.37 1.11 -20.69
N LYS A 24 -5.54 0.86 -20.13
CA LYS A 24 -6.76 1.26 -20.83
C LYS A 24 -6.69 2.77 -20.90
N GLU A 25 -6.56 3.28 -22.08
CA GLU A 25 -6.23 4.62 -22.58
C GLU A 25 -6.97 5.83 -22.00
N SER A 26 -7.40 5.79 -20.75
CA SER A 26 -8.10 6.91 -20.17
C SER A 26 -7.36 7.45 -18.94
N ALA A 27 -7.17 8.76 -18.94
CA ALA A 27 -6.81 9.52 -17.74
C ALA A 27 -7.67 9.10 -16.52
N ASN A 28 -8.93 8.75 -16.75
CA ASN A 28 -9.86 8.22 -15.73
C ASN A 28 -9.34 6.98 -14.98
N PHE A 29 -8.53 6.12 -15.58
CA PHE A 29 -8.02 4.94 -14.90
C PHE A 29 -7.07 5.31 -13.73
N TYR A 30 -6.13 6.20 -13.98
CA TYR A 30 -5.17 6.63 -12.95
C TYR A 30 -5.83 7.52 -11.90
N PHE A 31 -6.75 8.39 -12.30
CA PHE A 31 -7.53 9.21 -11.36
C PHE A 31 -8.33 8.33 -10.40
N LYS A 32 -8.97 7.26 -10.88
CA LYS A 32 -9.66 6.29 -10.02
C LYS A 32 -8.73 5.65 -8.98
N HIS A 33 -7.51 5.29 -9.35
CA HIS A 33 -6.54 4.74 -8.39
C HIS A 33 -6.05 5.76 -7.36
N ILE A 34 -5.93 7.02 -7.75
CA ILE A 34 -5.61 8.10 -6.81
C ILE A 34 -6.79 8.33 -5.87
N ASP A 35 -8.02 8.34 -6.39
CA ASP A 35 -9.23 8.49 -5.58
C ASP A 35 -9.43 7.29 -4.65
N GLU A 36 -9.15 6.07 -5.12
CA GLU A 36 -9.14 4.89 -4.26
C GLU A 36 -8.15 5.03 -3.09
N ALA A 37 -6.98 5.63 -3.32
CA ALA A 37 -6.01 5.86 -2.24
C ALA A 37 -6.57 6.76 -1.12
N ARG A 38 -7.50 7.68 -1.43
CA ARG A 38 -8.10 8.59 -0.45
C ARG A 38 -8.87 7.87 0.66
N ILE A 39 -9.43 6.69 0.37
CA ILE A 39 -10.18 5.91 1.37
C ILE A 39 -9.30 5.40 2.52
N TYR A 40 -7.97 5.36 2.34
CA TYR A 40 -7.02 4.98 3.37
C TYR A 40 -6.68 6.13 4.32
N LEU A 41 -6.84 7.40 3.88
CA LEU A 41 -6.41 8.59 4.63
C LEU A 41 -7.02 8.71 6.03
N PRO A 42 -8.31 8.37 6.28
CA PRO A 42 -8.89 8.47 7.62
C PRO A 42 -8.18 7.63 8.68
N PHE A 43 -7.45 6.60 8.26
CA PHE A 43 -6.72 5.69 9.15
C PHE A 43 -5.27 6.11 9.39
N ILE A 44 -4.74 7.09 8.64
CA ILE A 44 -3.34 7.52 8.71
C ILE A 44 -3.23 8.85 9.44
N LYS A 45 -2.48 8.87 10.54
CA LYS A 45 -2.18 10.07 11.30
C LYS A 45 -0.82 10.65 10.90
N ASP A 46 -0.58 11.91 11.26
CA ASP A 46 0.77 12.47 11.16
C ASP A 46 1.70 11.71 12.13
N CYS A 47 2.96 11.59 11.73
CA CYS A 47 4.00 10.79 12.40
C CYS A 47 3.83 9.26 12.32
N ASP A 48 2.76 8.73 11.74
CA ASP A 48 2.66 7.29 11.48
C ASP A 48 3.76 6.82 10.51
N THR A 49 4.24 5.61 10.73
CA THR A 49 5.05 4.86 9.75
C THR A 49 4.14 3.88 9.02
N VAL A 50 3.97 4.08 7.73
CA VAL A 50 3.12 3.28 6.84
C VAL A 50 3.99 2.43 5.92
N LEU A 51 3.80 1.11 5.95
CA LEU A 51 4.45 0.17 5.04
C LEU A 51 3.46 -0.27 3.96
N ASP A 52 3.78 -0.03 2.70
CA ASP A 52 3.02 -0.53 1.54
C ASP A 52 3.72 -1.77 0.97
N ILE A 53 3.13 -2.94 1.21
CA ILE A 53 3.67 -4.24 0.78
C ILE A 53 3.23 -4.54 -0.65
N GLY A 54 4.21 -4.81 -1.53
CA GLY A 54 3.95 -5.12 -2.93
C GLY A 54 3.41 -3.93 -3.71
N THR A 55 3.92 -2.76 -3.40
CA THR A 55 3.46 -1.45 -3.90
C THR A 55 3.44 -1.32 -5.43
N GLY A 56 4.20 -2.14 -6.16
CA GLY A 56 4.26 -2.15 -7.62
C GLY A 56 4.73 -0.82 -8.20
N ALA A 57 3.88 -0.20 -9.00
CA ALA A 57 4.14 1.15 -9.54
C ALA A 57 3.97 2.26 -8.49
N GLY A 58 3.61 1.94 -7.24
CA GLY A 58 3.48 2.89 -6.13
C GLY A 58 2.05 3.10 -5.62
N PHE A 59 1.13 2.15 -5.86
CA PHE A 59 -0.26 2.25 -5.38
C PHE A 59 -0.54 1.30 -4.20
N PRO A 60 -1.13 1.81 -3.11
CA PRO A 60 -1.58 3.19 -2.88
C PRO A 60 -0.49 4.13 -2.34
N GLY A 61 0.73 3.66 -2.06
CA GLY A 61 1.76 4.34 -1.26
C GLY A 61 2.20 5.72 -1.77
N ILE A 62 2.46 5.92 -3.08
CA ILE A 62 2.86 7.23 -3.63
C ILE A 62 1.73 8.27 -3.49
N PRO A 63 0.48 8.02 -3.94
CA PRO A 63 -0.61 8.95 -3.69
C PRO A 63 -0.79 9.31 -2.21
N LEU A 64 -0.71 8.31 -1.32
CA LEU A 64 -0.83 8.53 0.12
C LEU A 64 0.30 9.41 0.66
N SER A 65 1.56 9.16 0.26
CA SER A 65 2.71 9.96 0.70
C SER A 65 2.64 11.42 0.26
N ILE A 66 2.03 11.68 -0.90
CA ILE A 66 1.80 13.05 -1.39
C ILE A 66 0.67 13.73 -0.60
N MET A 67 -0.39 13.00 -0.27
CA MET A 67 -1.56 13.55 0.44
C MET A 67 -1.37 13.65 1.96
N LYS A 68 -0.39 12.92 2.53
CA LYS A 68 -0.13 12.82 3.97
C LYS A 68 1.37 13.05 4.25
N GLU A 69 1.84 14.25 3.99
CA GLU A 69 3.27 14.62 4.09
C GLU A 69 3.82 14.48 5.53
N GLY A 70 2.94 14.54 6.55
CA GLY A 70 3.32 14.36 7.96
C GLY A 70 3.57 12.90 8.37
N ALA A 71 3.23 11.90 7.56
CA ALA A 71 3.49 10.49 7.81
C ALA A 71 4.69 9.98 7.00
N ASN A 72 5.35 8.92 7.46
CA ASN A 72 6.48 8.28 6.79
C ASN A 72 6.02 7.04 6.04
N PHE A 73 6.46 6.87 4.79
CA PHE A 73 6.05 5.77 3.93
C PHE A 73 7.24 4.90 3.55
N ILE A 74 7.10 3.58 3.75
CA ILE A 74 8.04 2.56 3.29
C ILE A 74 7.35 1.80 2.16
N LEU A 75 7.86 1.93 0.94
CA LEU A 75 7.31 1.28 -0.24
C LEU A 75 8.14 0.04 -0.56
N ALA A 76 7.59 -1.15 -0.31
CA ALA A 76 8.29 -2.41 -0.48
C ALA A 76 7.79 -3.16 -1.72
N ASP A 77 8.72 -3.60 -2.56
CA ASP A 77 8.45 -4.51 -3.67
C ASP A 77 9.64 -5.44 -3.92
N ARG A 78 9.35 -6.71 -4.29
CA ARG A 78 10.38 -7.72 -4.58
C ARG A 78 11.10 -7.48 -5.91
N ARG A 79 10.45 -6.81 -6.86
CA ARG A 79 10.95 -6.58 -8.22
C ARG A 79 11.84 -5.36 -8.25
N LYS A 80 13.12 -5.55 -8.57
CA LYS A 80 14.12 -4.46 -8.69
C LYS A 80 13.68 -3.36 -9.66
N ILE A 81 12.92 -3.72 -10.72
CA ILE A 81 12.43 -2.74 -11.68
C ILE A 81 11.41 -1.79 -11.05
N HIS A 82 10.53 -2.29 -10.16
CA HIS A 82 9.58 -1.46 -9.43
C HIS A 82 10.30 -0.53 -8.46
N THR A 83 11.23 -1.06 -7.68
CA THR A 83 11.98 -0.24 -6.71
C THR A 83 12.88 0.80 -7.37
N ALA A 84 13.46 0.50 -8.54
CA ALA A 84 14.21 1.50 -9.33
C ALA A 84 13.27 2.62 -9.84
N PHE A 85 12.10 2.27 -10.37
CA PHE A 85 11.08 3.23 -10.78
C PHE A 85 10.62 4.11 -9.60
N LEU A 86 10.29 3.50 -8.45
CA LEU A 86 9.85 4.23 -7.27
C LEU A 86 10.91 5.20 -6.72
N LYS A 87 12.19 4.84 -6.79
CA LYS A 87 13.30 5.76 -6.45
C LYS A 87 13.31 6.97 -7.39
N SER A 88 13.16 6.75 -8.70
CA SER A 88 13.07 7.83 -9.68
C SER A 88 11.85 8.74 -9.41
N VAL A 89 10.68 8.15 -9.10
CA VAL A 89 9.47 8.92 -8.73
C VAL A 89 9.72 9.75 -7.47
N LYS A 90 10.28 9.13 -6.42
CA LYS A 90 10.62 9.81 -5.17
C LYS A 90 11.49 11.04 -5.42
N ASP A 91 12.57 10.86 -6.21
CA ASP A 91 13.53 11.93 -6.50
C ASP A 91 12.89 13.04 -7.35
N SER A 92 12.14 12.66 -8.40
CA SER A 92 11.46 13.62 -9.29
C SER A 92 10.41 14.47 -8.59
N LEU A 93 9.71 13.90 -7.59
CA LEU A 93 8.65 14.59 -6.85
C LEU A 93 9.11 15.16 -5.51
N ASN A 94 10.40 15.04 -5.17
CA ASN A 94 10.96 15.44 -3.86
C ASN A 94 10.13 14.91 -2.68
N LEU A 95 9.90 13.57 -2.64
CA LEU A 95 9.15 12.92 -1.57
C LEU A 95 10.11 12.54 -0.43
N HIS A 96 10.34 13.47 0.50
CA HIS A 96 11.27 13.28 1.62
C HIS A 96 10.75 12.25 2.65
N ASN A 97 9.44 12.06 2.71
CA ASN A 97 8.77 11.12 3.60
C ASN A 97 8.64 9.70 3.03
N VAL A 98 9.30 9.39 1.90
CA VAL A 98 9.26 8.07 1.26
C VAL A 98 10.62 7.36 1.36
N THR A 99 10.58 6.11 1.79
CA THR A 99 11.70 5.15 1.72
C THR A 99 11.32 3.99 0.79
N VAL A 100 12.20 3.59 -0.12
CA VAL A 100 11.95 2.47 -1.04
C VAL A 100 12.78 1.26 -0.62
N LEU A 101 12.09 0.14 -0.38
CA LEU A 101 12.66 -1.12 0.09
C LEU A 101 12.55 -2.20 -0.99
N ASN A 102 13.67 -2.78 -1.42
CA ASN A 102 13.64 -3.99 -2.24
C ASN A 102 13.66 -5.22 -1.33
N ALA A 103 12.49 -5.83 -1.16
CA ALA A 103 12.30 -7.02 -0.34
C ALA A 103 11.08 -7.82 -0.79
N ARG A 104 11.08 -9.11 -0.51
CA ARG A 104 9.87 -9.94 -0.54
C ARG A 104 9.04 -9.67 0.71
N ALA A 105 7.73 -9.84 0.61
CA ALA A 105 6.82 -9.59 1.73
C ALA A 105 7.13 -10.43 2.98
N ASP A 106 7.53 -11.68 2.78
CA ASP A 106 7.89 -12.64 3.84
C ASP A 106 9.27 -12.39 4.47
N GLU A 107 10.11 -11.55 3.85
CA GLU A 107 11.46 -11.20 4.31
C GLU A 107 11.55 -9.78 4.93
N ILE A 108 10.45 -9.02 4.92
CA ILE A 108 10.47 -7.63 5.39
C ILE A 108 10.81 -7.56 6.88
N SER A 109 10.34 -8.52 7.68
CA SER A 109 10.60 -8.56 9.13
C SER A 109 12.07 -8.66 9.51
N GLU A 110 12.92 -9.18 8.63
CA GLU A 110 14.38 -9.21 8.82
C GLU A 110 15.02 -7.81 8.75
N LYS A 111 14.34 -6.87 8.08
CA LYS A 111 14.81 -5.51 7.82
C LYS A 111 14.12 -4.46 8.67
N ILE A 112 12.88 -4.73 9.07
CA ILE A 112 12.03 -3.84 9.84
C ILE A 112 11.29 -4.69 10.87
N SER A 113 11.44 -4.40 12.16
CA SER A 113 10.73 -5.08 13.24
C SER A 113 10.01 -4.10 14.15
N ASN A 114 8.76 -4.41 14.53
CA ASN A 114 7.93 -3.69 15.51
C ASN A 114 7.95 -2.15 15.43
N ASN A 115 8.05 -1.60 14.21
CA ASN A 115 8.26 -0.16 14.02
C ASN A 115 7.26 0.48 13.06
N VAL A 116 6.27 -0.29 12.60
CA VAL A 116 5.27 0.14 11.63
C VAL A 116 3.93 0.32 12.33
N ASP A 117 3.29 1.47 12.12
CA ASP A 117 1.96 1.77 12.66
C ASP A 117 0.86 1.19 11.77
N ILE A 118 1.08 1.23 10.46
CA ILE A 118 0.10 0.80 9.45
C ILE A 118 0.78 -0.01 8.36
N VAL A 119 0.20 -1.16 8.02
CA VAL A 119 0.53 -1.92 6.82
C VAL A 119 -0.57 -1.74 5.79
N CYS A 120 -0.21 -1.35 4.58
CA CYS A 120 -1.09 -1.34 3.42
C CYS A 120 -0.70 -2.45 2.45
N ALA A 121 -1.68 -3.06 1.79
CA ALA A 121 -1.44 -3.95 0.66
C ALA A 121 -2.64 -3.94 -0.29
N ARG A 122 -2.37 -3.97 -1.61
CA ARG A 122 -3.40 -4.07 -2.64
C ARG A 122 -3.02 -5.13 -3.66
N ALA A 123 -3.92 -6.10 -3.89
CA ALA A 123 -3.75 -7.17 -4.88
C ALA A 123 -2.44 -7.98 -4.76
N VAL A 124 -1.91 -8.14 -3.55
CA VAL A 124 -0.61 -8.80 -3.29
C VAL A 124 -0.77 -10.28 -2.98
N SER A 125 -1.64 -10.62 -2.02
CA SER A 125 -1.85 -11.98 -1.54
C SER A 125 -3.20 -12.10 -0.82
N ARG A 126 -3.52 -13.32 -0.32
CA ARG A 126 -4.68 -13.53 0.55
C ARG A 126 -4.53 -12.78 1.87
N ILE A 127 -5.67 -12.40 2.48
CA ILE A 127 -5.72 -11.68 3.76
C ILE A 127 -4.85 -12.37 4.82
N ARG A 128 -5.02 -13.68 5.00
CA ARG A 128 -4.26 -14.46 5.98
C ARG A 128 -2.74 -14.28 5.83
N ASN A 129 -2.22 -14.33 4.62
CA ASN A 129 -0.78 -14.19 4.37
C ASN A 129 -0.28 -12.80 4.74
N ILE A 130 -1.03 -11.75 4.34
CA ILE A 130 -0.64 -10.36 4.65
C ILE A 130 -0.63 -10.15 6.17
N LEU A 131 -1.65 -10.61 6.90
CA LEU A 131 -1.70 -10.51 8.35
C LEU A 131 -0.54 -11.26 9.01
N THR A 132 -0.19 -12.47 8.52
CA THR A 132 0.95 -13.24 9.04
C THR A 132 2.27 -12.51 8.81
N TRP A 133 2.50 -11.94 7.62
CA TRP A 133 3.72 -11.18 7.33
C TRP A 133 3.79 -9.86 8.11
N SER A 134 2.65 -9.26 8.43
CA SER A 134 2.56 -8.01 9.18
C SER A 134 2.79 -8.20 10.68
N GLU A 135 2.57 -9.40 11.21
CA GLU A 135 2.59 -9.67 12.64
C GLU A 135 3.93 -9.26 13.31
N PRO A 136 5.13 -9.67 12.82
CA PRO A 136 6.40 -9.28 13.43
C PRO A 136 6.82 -7.82 13.14
N ILE A 137 6.14 -7.13 12.24
CA ILE A 137 6.52 -5.79 11.75
C ILE A 137 5.69 -4.71 12.44
N LEU A 138 4.39 -5.03 12.65
CA LEU A 138 3.38 -4.08 13.08
C LEU A 138 3.43 -3.89 14.59
N LYS A 139 3.36 -2.65 15.04
CA LYS A 139 3.20 -2.30 16.45
C LYS A 139 1.91 -2.91 17.02
N ARG A 140 1.87 -3.05 18.34
CA ARG A 140 0.63 -3.43 19.05
C ARG A 140 -0.47 -2.41 18.73
N TYR A 141 -1.67 -2.89 18.42
CA TYR A 141 -2.82 -2.10 17.96
C TYR A 141 -2.63 -1.36 16.63
N GLY A 142 -1.55 -1.64 15.92
CA GLY A 142 -1.35 -1.14 14.55
C GLY A 142 -2.40 -1.70 13.58
N LEU A 143 -2.55 -1.05 12.43
CA LEU A 143 -3.60 -1.36 11.47
C LEU A 143 -3.05 -2.04 10.22
N VAL A 144 -3.86 -2.94 9.64
CA VAL A 144 -3.61 -3.51 8.31
C VAL A 144 -4.76 -3.12 7.39
N LEU A 145 -4.46 -2.35 6.34
CA LEU A 145 -5.42 -1.80 5.38
C LEU A 145 -5.28 -2.53 4.05
N LEU A 146 -6.28 -3.33 3.67
CA LEU A 146 -6.21 -4.22 2.53
C LEU A 146 -7.21 -3.82 1.44
N GLY A 147 -6.69 -3.40 0.27
CA GLY A 147 -7.48 -3.29 -0.96
C GLY A 147 -7.67 -4.66 -1.59
N LYS A 148 -8.92 -5.13 -1.68
CA LYS A 148 -9.30 -6.47 -2.11
C LYS A 148 -10.39 -6.42 -3.18
N GLY A 149 -10.45 -7.46 -4.03
CA GLY A 149 -11.53 -7.65 -5.00
C GLY A 149 -12.87 -7.99 -4.34
N ASN A 150 -13.83 -8.48 -5.14
CA ASN A 150 -15.21 -8.71 -4.67
C ASN A 150 -15.40 -9.99 -3.83
N GLU A 151 -14.54 -11.00 -4.00
CA GLU A 151 -14.67 -12.29 -3.33
C GLU A 151 -13.75 -12.36 -2.10
N ILE A 152 -14.19 -11.81 -0.97
CA ILE A 152 -13.37 -11.70 0.24
C ILE A 152 -13.86 -12.52 1.44
N GLU A 153 -15.09 -13.04 1.40
CA GLU A 153 -15.70 -13.68 2.58
C GLU A 153 -14.90 -14.90 3.06
N ASN A 154 -14.49 -15.77 2.13
CA ASN A 154 -13.66 -16.94 2.46
C ASN A 154 -12.26 -16.53 2.97
N GLU A 155 -11.72 -15.42 2.49
CA GLU A 155 -10.43 -14.88 2.97
C GLU A 155 -10.56 -14.35 4.39
N ILE A 156 -11.65 -13.63 4.70
CA ILE A 156 -11.95 -13.13 6.05
C ILE A 156 -12.12 -14.31 7.01
N GLU A 157 -12.89 -15.33 6.63
CA GLU A 157 -13.11 -16.52 7.46
C GLU A 157 -11.77 -17.22 7.77
N SER A 158 -10.91 -17.40 6.77
CA SER A 158 -9.60 -18.04 6.96
C SER A 158 -8.65 -17.26 7.87
N ALA A 159 -8.89 -15.97 8.07
CA ALA A 159 -8.05 -15.09 8.89
C ALA A 159 -8.47 -15.01 10.36
N LYS A 160 -9.67 -15.50 10.74
CA LYS A 160 -10.24 -15.39 12.11
C LYS A 160 -9.38 -15.98 13.23
N ALA A 161 -8.53 -16.97 12.92
CA ALA A 161 -7.65 -17.60 13.91
C ALA A 161 -6.39 -16.76 14.22
N LEU A 162 -6.14 -15.66 13.52
CA LEU A 162 -4.98 -14.80 13.74
C LEU A 162 -5.29 -13.73 14.81
N PRO A 163 -4.27 -13.20 15.51
CA PRO A 163 -4.45 -12.20 16.57
C PRO A 163 -4.80 -10.81 16.03
N TYR A 164 -5.85 -10.74 15.23
CA TYR A 164 -6.35 -9.52 14.60
C TYR A 164 -7.87 -9.42 14.73
N GLU A 165 -8.34 -8.21 14.92
CA GLU A 165 -9.75 -7.83 14.88
C GLU A 165 -10.09 -7.17 13.55
N LEU A 166 -11.12 -7.65 12.86
CA LEU A 166 -11.69 -6.95 11.70
C LEU A 166 -12.51 -5.77 12.22
N ILE A 167 -12.05 -4.54 11.99
CA ILE A 167 -12.71 -3.32 12.48
C ILE A 167 -13.54 -2.60 11.43
N GLU A 168 -13.25 -2.82 10.15
CA GLU A 168 -14.01 -2.17 9.07
C GLU A 168 -13.97 -2.97 7.77
N LYS A 169 -15.05 -2.91 7.00
CA LYS A 169 -15.19 -3.43 5.65
C LYS A 169 -16.01 -2.44 4.82
N CYS A 170 -15.36 -1.64 3.98
CA CYS A 170 -15.99 -0.65 3.12
C CYS A 170 -15.99 -1.10 1.67
N ARG A 171 -17.09 -0.89 0.94
CA ARG A 171 -17.13 -1.09 -0.51
C ARG A 171 -16.46 0.06 -1.23
N THR A 172 -15.72 -0.27 -2.29
CA THR A 172 -15.01 0.67 -3.15
C THR A 172 -15.34 0.38 -4.62
N ASP A 173 -14.90 1.24 -5.54
CA ASP A 173 -15.06 1.01 -7.00
C ASP A 173 -14.31 -0.24 -7.50
N PHE A 174 -13.29 -0.70 -6.76
CA PHE A 174 -12.46 -1.86 -7.13
C PHE A 174 -12.70 -3.10 -6.26
N GLY A 175 -13.71 -3.08 -5.39
CA GLY A 175 -14.03 -4.17 -4.47
C GLY A 175 -14.24 -3.68 -3.04
N PHE A 176 -13.31 -3.97 -2.15
CA PHE A 176 -13.40 -3.63 -0.73
C PHE A 176 -12.08 -3.09 -0.16
N LEU A 177 -12.18 -2.11 0.74
CA LEU A 177 -11.18 -1.86 1.76
C LEU A 177 -11.55 -2.65 3.00
N VAL A 178 -10.62 -3.47 3.48
CA VAL A 178 -10.78 -4.26 4.71
C VAL A 178 -9.71 -3.82 5.70
N VAL A 179 -10.12 -3.49 6.92
CA VAL A 179 -9.25 -2.95 7.97
C VAL A 179 -9.20 -3.89 9.15
N TYR A 180 -8.00 -4.32 9.49
CA TYR A 180 -7.71 -5.14 10.66
C TYR A 180 -6.87 -4.35 11.67
N ARG A 181 -7.12 -4.62 12.96
CA ARG A 181 -6.29 -4.14 14.08
C ARG A 181 -5.56 -5.32 14.70
N LYS A 182 -4.26 -5.20 14.92
CA LYS A 182 -3.47 -6.16 15.68
C LYS A 182 -3.85 -6.09 17.17
N LEU A 183 -4.08 -7.24 17.81
CA LEU A 183 -4.55 -7.29 19.21
C LEU A 183 -3.41 -7.35 20.24
N VAL A 184 -2.29 -7.95 19.90
CA VAL A 184 -1.14 -8.20 20.79
C VAL A 184 0.17 -7.80 20.17
#